data_5b6dd598aefe09e7631ca64354caeb4f
#
_entry.id   5b6dd598aefe09e7631ca64354caeb4f
#
_cell.length_a   1.000
_cell.length_b   1.000
_cell.length_c   1.000
_cell.angle_alpha   90.00
_cell.angle_beta   90.00
_cell.angle_gamma   90.00
#
_symmetry.space_group_name_H-M   'P 1'
#
loop_
_entity.id
_entity.type
_entity.pdbx_description
1 polymer ?
#
loop_
_entity_poly.entity_id
_entity_poly.type
_entity_poly.pdbx_seq_one_letter_code
_entity_poly.pdbx_strand_id
1 'polypeptide(L)'
;MSSALDTLIERYPNTLHLIAWHVPWWTPDSLDYSLGGPCDLRMDLYTTGTSTPMLVYVGDSIRIGGALEYWWEGMYPVVESLYSHFSIQESPYNISISGDYELGDSQVNLEVELLIDSIDYVIENENLYLEIVVVEDKIPDAYWSVPGEYHDLRNVARRWITKNPNYKIPISINGSGQNQIIETSFPIFDNWNPLNLKVVAMVQKLTDVVGYNPIFQSQSANINQLNPDPDQDGYTYLYDNCTFIYNPSQADSDGDEIGDVCDPCNGLVNIVGNIDLDAFGGEYEPIIGVNDILALSD
;
A
#
# COMPACT_ATOMS: atom_id res chain seq x y z
N MET A 1 -0.75 -6.67 17.97
CA MET A 1 -0.82 -5.35 17.28
C MET A 1 -0.93 -5.54 15.78
N SER A 2 -0.11 -6.36 15.17
CA SER A 2 -0.13 -6.67 13.74
C SER A 2 -1.54 -7.03 13.24
N SER A 3 -2.13 -8.13 13.74
CA SER A 3 -3.47 -8.58 13.31
C SER A 3 -4.59 -7.52 13.47
N ALA A 4 -4.49 -6.65 14.47
CA ALA A 4 -5.44 -5.55 14.63
C ALA A 4 -5.26 -4.47 13.55
N LEU A 5 -4.01 -4.19 13.16
CA LEU A 5 -3.71 -3.27 12.08
C LEU A 5 -4.06 -3.86 10.71
N ASP A 6 -3.83 -5.15 10.50
CA ASP A 6 -4.20 -5.85 9.27
C ASP A 6 -5.71 -5.78 9.04
N THR A 7 -6.51 -6.05 10.08
CA THR A 7 -7.97 -5.88 10.03
C THR A 7 -8.38 -4.44 9.72
N LEU A 8 -7.66 -3.46 10.30
CA LEU A 8 -7.98 -2.05 10.08
C LEU A 8 -7.65 -1.61 8.63
N ILE A 9 -6.53 -2.08 8.07
CA ILE A 9 -6.15 -1.80 6.68
C ILE A 9 -7.18 -2.39 5.70
N GLU A 10 -7.62 -3.62 5.94
CA GLU A 10 -8.63 -4.26 5.11
C GLU A 10 -9.96 -3.51 5.12
N ARG A 11 -10.30 -2.90 6.27
CA ARG A 11 -11.52 -2.10 6.42
C ARG A 11 -11.41 -0.71 5.80
N TYR A 12 -10.21 -0.12 5.79
CA TYR A 12 -9.98 1.27 5.34
C TYR A 12 -8.81 1.36 4.34
N PRO A 13 -8.85 0.59 3.21
CA PRO A 13 -7.70 0.43 2.32
C PRO A 13 -7.28 1.71 1.59
N ASN A 14 -8.21 2.67 1.42
CA ASN A 14 -7.97 3.90 0.66
C ASN A 14 -7.64 5.11 1.53
N THR A 15 -7.76 4.99 2.85
CA THR A 15 -7.62 6.12 3.78
C THR A 15 -6.66 5.85 4.93
N LEU A 16 -6.20 4.60 5.06
CA LEU A 16 -5.19 4.21 6.03
C LEU A 16 -3.92 3.74 5.32
N HIS A 17 -2.84 4.48 5.50
CA HIS A 17 -1.55 4.16 4.91
C HIS A 17 -0.59 3.69 6.01
N LEU A 18 -0.30 2.38 6.04
CA LEU A 18 0.63 1.78 7.00
C LEU A 18 2.02 1.64 6.40
N ILE A 19 3.02 1.91 7.23
CA ILE A 19 4.43 1.60 6.94
C ILE A 19 4.99 0.82 8.12
N ALA A 20 5.36 -0.44 7.89
CA ALA A 20 6.01 -1.28 8.89
C ALA A 20 7.53 -1.17 8.76
N TRP A 21 8.17 -0.62 9.79
CA TRP A 21 9.62 -0.48 9.86
C TRP A 21 10.22 -1.63 10.66
N HIS A 22 11.03 -2.47 10.01
CA HIS A 22 11.75 -3.56 10.65
C HIS A 22 13.08 -3.08 11.19
N VAL A 23 13.42 -3.47 12.41
CA VAL A 23 14.66 -3.08 13.12
C VAL A 23 15.51 -4.29 13.47
N PRO A 24 16.84 -4.23 13.32
CA PRO A 24 17.74 -5.39 13.35
C PRO A 24 18.10 -5.89 14.76
N TRP A 25 17.36 -5.53 15.79
CA TRP A 25 17.85 -5.68 17.18
C TRP A 25 17.88 -7.10 17.73
N TRP A 26 17.11 -8.03 17.15
CA TRP A 26 16.94 -9.36 17.74
C TRP A 26 17.58 -10.48 16.96
N THR A 27 17.63 -10.39 15.66
CA THR A 27 18.30 -11.31 14.73
C THR A 27 18.61 -10.55 13.45
N PRO A 28 19.54 -11.02 12.59
CA PRO A 28 19.63 -10.47 11.24
C PRO A 28 18.27 -10.64 10.55
N ASP A 29 17.46 -9.60 10.56
CA ASP A 29 16.22 -9.55 9.83
C ASP A 29 16.56 -9.31 8.37
N SER A 30 16.27 -10.30 7.49
CA SER A 30 16.51 -10.17 6.05
C SER A 30 15.63 -9.10 5.40
N LEU A 31 14.63 -8.62 6.12
CA LEU A 31 13.76 -7.51 5.73
C LEU A 31 14.28 -6.18 6.26
N ASP A 32 15.28 -6.21 7.12
CA ASP A 32 15.97 -5.01 7.52
C ASP A 32 16.70 -4.42 6.31
N TYR A 33 16.09 -3.44 5.75
CA TYR A 33 16.62 -2.62 4.67
C TYR A 33 17.85 -1.81 5.12
N SER A 34 18.13 -1.82 6.39
CA SER A 34 19.02 -0.88 7.06
C SER A 34 20.40 -1.44 7.38
N LEU A 35 21.19 -1.87 6.47
CA LEU A 35 22.64 -1.80 6.70
C LEU A 35 23.04 -0.32 6.82
N GLY A 36 22.81 0.27 8.00
CA GLY A 36 23.11 1.67 8.32
C GLY A 36 21.90 2.62 8.28
N GLY A 37 20.74 2.10 8.58
CA GLY A 37 19.72 2.69 9.13
C GLY A 37 18.58 3.56 8.72
N PRO A 38 17.73 3.30 7.72
CA PRO A 38 16.50 4.09 7.63
C PRO A 38 15.54 3.79 8.79
N CYS A 39 15.49 2.55 9.29
CA CYS A 39 14.61 2.18 10.38
C CYS A 39 15.04 2.81 11.70
N ASP A 40 16.32 2.77 12.03
CA ASP A 40 16.86 3.43 13.21
C ASP A 40 16.65 4.94 13.17
N LEU A 41 16.97 5.58 12.03
CA LEU A 41 16.75 7.01 11.85
C LEU A 41 15.27 7.39 11.95
N ARG A 42 14.37 6.56 11.44
CA ARG A 42 12.93 6.80 11.54
C ARG A 42 12.46 6.68 12.97
N MET A 43 13.00 5.73 13.70
CA MET A 43 12.66 5.49 15.10
C MET A 43 13.19 6.60 16.01
N ASP A 44 14.36 7.15 15.74
CA ASP A 44 14.94 8.26 16.49
C ASP A 44 14.04 9.52 16.49
N LEU A 45 13.16 9.66 15.50
CA LEU A 45 12.16 10.73 15.51
C LEU A 45 11.12 10.58 16.64
N TYR A 46 10.92 9.36 17.16
CA TYR A 46 9.79 9.07 18.04
C TYR A 46 10.19 8.53 19.40
N THR A 47 11.41 8.05 19.57
CA THR A 47 11.88 7.51 20.86
C THR A 47 13.40 7.63 21.02
N THR A 48 13.85 7.76 22.25
CA THR A 48 15.27 7.67 22.62
C THR A 48 15.65 6.27 23.12
N GLY A 49 14.72 5.32 23.10
CA GLY A 49 14.89 3.97 23.60
C GLY A 49 14.53 2.90 22.57
N THR A 50 14.88 1.66 22.93
CA THR A 50 14.69 0.47 22.10
C THR A 50 13.40 -0.25 22.52
N SER A 51 12.24 0.23 22.06
CA SER A 51 10.96 -0.39 22.43
C SER A 51 10.19 -0.83 21.19
N THR A 52 9.97 -2.14 21.06
CA THR A 52 9.14 -2.74 20.01
C THR A 52 8.09 -3.68 20.62
N PRO A 53 6.95 -3.86 20.00
CA PRO A 53 6.44 -3.09 18.88
C PRO A 53 6.04 -1.67 19.29
N MET A 54 6.24 -0.71 18.39
CA MET A 54 5.81 0.67 18.55
C MET A 54 4.92 1.07 17.38
N LEU A 55 3.78 1.65 17.68
CA LEU A 55 2.87 2.23 16.70
C LEU A 55 2.92 3.75 16.83
N VAL A 56 3.17 4.44 15.73
CA VAL A 56 3.10 5.89 15.62
C VAL A 56 1.94 6.23 14.70
N TYR A 57 0.97 6.96 15.21
CA TYR A 57 -0.18 7.42 14.45
C TYR A 57 0.01 8.89 14.06
N VAL A 58 -0.08 9.17 12.76
CA VAL A 58 0.10 10.51 12.13
C VAL A 58 1.29 11.32 12.66
N GLY A 59 2.33 10.64 13.13
CA GLY A 59 3.54 11.29 13.65
C GLY A 59 3.40 11.98 15.00
N ASP A 60 2.28 11.81 15.68
CA ASP A 60 1.91 12.50 16.92
C ASP A 60 1.60 11.52 18.07
N SER A 61 0.73 10.57 17.84
CA SER A 61 0.31 9.62 18.88
C SER A 61 1.13 8.34 18.87
N ILE A 62 1.81 8.06 19.99
CA ILE A 62 2.68 6.89 20.14
C ILE A 62 2.03 5.87 21.08
N ARG A 63 2.07 4.60 20.67
CA ARG A 63 1.74 3.43 21.49
C ARG A 63 2.87 2.44 21.49
N ILE A 64 3.32 2.03 22.67
CA ILE A 64 4.38 1.07 22.85
C ILE A 64 3.80 -0.21 23.44
N GLY A 65 4.28 -1.36 22.93
CA GLY A 65 3.83 -2.68 23.33
C GLY A 65 2.62 -3.15 22.52
N GLY A 66 2.26 -4.40 22.73
CA GLY A 66 1.13 -5.08 22.07
C GLY A 66 0.41 -5.99 23.06
N ALA A 67 -0.70 -6.54 22.66
CA ALA A 67 -1.35 -7.63 23.37
C ALA A 67 -0.65 -8.95 23.03
N LEU A 68 -0.75 -9.94 23.93
CA LEU A 68 -0.41 -11.31 23.60
C LEU A 68 -1.30 -11.78 22.43
N GLU A 69 -0.81 -12.69 21.63
CA GLU A 69 -1.37 -13.16 20.35
C GLU A 69 -2.89 -13.44 20.41
N TYR A 70 -3.36 -13.99 21.50
CA TYR A 70 -4.80 -14.28 21.73
C TYR A 70 -5.66 -13.07 22.11
N TRP A 71 -5.10 -11.85 22.17
CA TRP A 71 -5.77 -10.64 22.65
C TRP A 71 -5.78 -9.51 21.62
N TRP A 72 -5.49 -9.82 20.36
CA TRP A 72 -5.49 -8.81 19.30
C TRP A 72 -6.86 -8.12 19.16
N GLU A 73 -7.94 -8.84 19.42
CA GLU A 73 -9.30 -8.31 19.44
C GLU A 73 -9.46 -7.14 20.43
N GLY A 74 -8.76 -7.19 21.56
CA GLY A 74 -8.73 -6.09 22.52
C GLY A 74 -7.91 -4.87 22.04
N MET A 75 -6.99 -5.07 21.09
CA MET A 75 -6.22 -3.99 20.49
C MET A 75 -6.96 -3.29 19.34
N TYR A 76 -7.86 -4.00 18.66
CA TYR A 76 -8.58 -3.47 17.51
C TYR A 76 -9.38 -2.19 17.87
N PRO A 77 -10.20 -2.14 18.94
CA PRO A 77 -10.90 -0.91 19.31
C PRO A 77 -9.96 0.28 19.59
N VAL A 78 -8.76 0.00 20.10
CA VAL A 78 -7.77 1.05 20.38
C VAL A 78 -7.25 1.67 19.09
N VAL A 79 -6.84 0.84 18.10
CA VAL A 79 -6.31 1.33 16.83
C VAL A 79 -7.44 1.94 15.97
N GLU A 80 -8.65 1.39 16.03
CA GLU A 80 -9.82 1.94 15.33
C GLU A 80 -10.24 3.30 15.92
N SER A 81 -10.14 3.49 17.23
CA SER A 81 -10.40 4.77 17.88
C SER A 81 -9.39 5.86 17.44
N LEU A 82 -8.11 5.48 17.31
CA LEU A 82 -7.10 6.39 16.78
C LEU A 82 -7.38 6.76 15.32
N TYR A 83 -7.70 5.76 14.49
CA TYR A 83 -8.07 6.00 13.10
C TYR A 83 -9.27 6.95 13.00
N SER A 84 -10.35 6.68 13.75
CA SER A 84 -11.58 7.50 13.73
C SER A 84 -11.33 8.93 14.19
N HIS A 85 -10.40 9.13 15.14
CA HIS A 85 -10.04 10.46 15.61
C HIS A 85 -9.28 11.27 14.55
N PHE A 86 -8.33 10.65 13.86
CA PHE A 86 -7.47 11.35 12.93
C PHE A 86 -8.02 11.43 11.51
N SER A 87 -8.85 10.47 11.08
CA SER A 87 -9.42 10.43 9.73
C SER A 87 -10.41 11.56 9.41
N ILE A 88 -10.96 12.21 10.44
CA ILE A 88 -11.88 13.35 10.29
C ILE A 88 -11.17 14.71 10.30
N GLN A 89 -9.86 14.73 10.50
CA GLN A 89 -9.10 15.98 10.48
C GLN A 89 -8.89 16.43 9.03
N GLU A 90 -9.26 17.68 8.77
CA GLU A 90 -9.07 18.26 7.45
C GLU A 90 -7.60 18.63 7.23
N SER A 91 -7.12 18.39 6.03
CA SER A 91 -5.79 18.79 5.58
C SER A 91 -5.92 19.77 4.42
N PRO A 92 -5.12 20.83 4.36
CA PRO A 92 -5.09 21.70 3.19
C PRO A 92 -4.36 21.08 2.01
N TYR A 93 -3.68 19.95 2.23
CA TYR A 93 -2.87 19.30 1.21
C TYR A 93 -3.65 18.19 0.51
N ASN A 94 -3.50 18.13 -0.81
CA ASN A 94 -3.89 17.00 -1.65
C ASN A 94 -2.63 16.42 -2.30
N ILE A 95 -2.46 15.11 -2.25
CA ILE A 95 -1.33 14.41 -2.83
C ILE A 95 -1.84 13.51 -3.94
N SER A 96 -1.28 13.63 -5.14
CA SER A 96 -1.44 12.64 -6.20
C SER A 96 -0.11 11.96 -6.50
N ILE A 97 -0.17 10.67 -6.80
CA ILE A 97 1.00 9.84 -7.16
C ILE A 97 0.70 9.22 -8.50
N SER A 98 1.54 9.53 -9.47
CA SER A 98 1.51 8.97 -10.82
C SER A 98 2.92 8.53 -11.22
N GLY A 99 3.06 7.95 -12.38
CA GLY A 99 4.37 7.54 -12.85
C GLY A 99 4.29 6.54 -13.98
N ASP A 100 5.41 5.87 -14.21
CA ASP A 100 5.57 4.91 -15.28
C ASP A 100 6.29 3.67 -14.77
N TYR A 101 5.62 2.53 -14.93
CA TYR A 101 6.15 1.21 -14.60
C TYR A 101 5.39 0.15 -15.39
N GLU A 102 6.13 -0.71 -16.08
CA GLU A 102 5.61 -1.94 -16.68
C GLU A 102 6.19 -3.17 -15.96
N LEU A 103 5.41 -4.24 -15.91
CA LEU A 103 5.85 -5.48 -15.25
C LEU A 103 7.09 -6.05 -15.95
N GLY A 104 8.21 -6.11 -15.21
CA GLY A 104 9.51 -6.53 -15.72
C GLY A 104 10.52 -5.40 -15.82
N ASP A 105 10.12 -4.16 -15.64
CA ASP A 105 11.04 -3.05 -15.52
C ASP A 105 11.88 -3.17 -14.25
N SER A 106 13.13 -2.76 -14.36
CA SER A 106 14.07 -2.72 -13.23
C SER A 106 13.99 -1.43 -12.42
N GLN A 107 13.19 -0.48 -12.85
CA GLN A 107 13.07 0.85 -12.25
C GLN A 107 11.63 1.37 -12.38
N VAL A 108 11.18 2.05 -11.36
CA VAL A 108 9.92 2.81 -11.33
C VAL A 108 10.24 4.29 -11.44
N ASN A 109 9.57 5.00 -12.34
CA ASN A 109 9.58 6.46 -12.41
C ASN A 109 8.33 6.99 -11.73
N LEU A 110 8.47 8.01 -10.90
CA LEU A 110 7.41 8.60 -10.10
C LEU A 110 7.28 10.09 -10.37
N GLU A 111 6.05 10.53 -10.42
CA GLU A 111 5.67 11.92 -10.27
C GLU A 111 4.74 12.03 -9.05
N VAL A 112 5.12 12.86 -8.08
CA VAL A 112 4.29 13.16 -6.91
C VAL A 112 3.91 14.63 -6.98
N GLU A 113 2.64 14.91 -7.14
CA GLU A 113 2.10 16.26 -7.09
C GLU A 113 1.50 16.55 -5.71
N LEU A 114 1.90 17.66 -5.14
CA LEU A 114 1.33 18.23 -3.93
C LEU A 114 0.59 19.50 -4.31
N LEU A 115 -0.70 19.55 -4.00
CA LEU A 115 -1.58 20.70 -4.22
C LEU A 115 -2.10 21.22 -2.88
N ILE A 116 -2.18 22.55 -2.72
CA ILE A 116 -2.91 23.18 -1.63
C ILE A 116 -4.31 23.53 -2.11
N ASP A 117 -5.32 22.96 -1.45
CA ASP A 117 -6.72 23.27 -1.69
C ASP A 117 -7.08 24.73 -1.37
N SER A 118 -8.32 25.11 -1.62
CA SER A 118 -8.78 26.47 -1.33
C SER A 118 -8.77 26.74 0.18
N ILE A 119 -7.90 27.63 0.61
CA ILE A 119 -7.74 28.05 1.99
C ILE A 119 -7.69 29.58 2.07
N ASP A 120 -8.12 30.15 3.19
CA ASP A 120 -8.16 31.59 3.44
C ASP A 120 -6.94 32.10 4.24
N TYR A 121 -5.93 31.25 4.45
CA TYR A 121 -4.72 31.55 5.21
C TYR A 121 -3.45 31.10 4.49
N VAL A 122 -2.31 31.60 4.93
CA VAL A 122 -0.98 31.14 4.46
C VAL A 122 -0.46 30.08 5.42
N ILE A 123 0.06 28.98 4.86
CA ILE A 123 0.64 27.90 5.64
C ILE A 123 2.08 28.25 6.01
N GLU A 124 2.43 28.05 7.29
CA GLU A 124 3.83 28.10 7.72
C GLU A 124 4.50 26.77 7.35
N ASN A 125 5.31 26.80 6.29
CA ASN A 125 5.99 25.62 5.76
C ASN A 125 7.42 25.40 6.30
N GLU A 126 7.77 26.05 7.41
CA GLU A 126 9.04 25.80 8.07
C GLU A 126 9.13 24.37 8.59
N ASN A 127 10.21 23.66 8.20
CA ASN A 127 10.46 22.25 8.50
C ASN A 127 9.36 21.29 8.00
N LEU A 128 8.59 21.68 6.98
CA LEU A 128 7.67 20.80 6.27
C LEU A 128 8.38 20.13 5.10
N TYR A 129 8.20 18.81 5.01
CA TYR A 129 8.84 17.98 3.99
C TYR A 129 7.82 17.02 3.38
N LEU A 130 8.01 16.74 2.09
CA LEU A 130 7.40 15.59 1.46
C LEU A 130 8.31 14.37 1.70
N GLU A 131 7.77 13.36 2.33
CA GLU A 131 8.43 12.08 2.58
C GLU A 131 7.85 11.02 1.66
N ILE A 132 8.72 10.22 1.02
CA ILE A 132 8.34 9.18 0.07
C ILE A 132 8.98 7.86 0.49
N VAL A 133 8.14 6.84 0.69
CA VAL A 133 8.55 5.50 1.14
C VAL A 133 7.96 4.45 0.20
N VAL A 134 8.79 3.52 -0.24
CA VAL A 134 8.35 2.30 -0.94
C VAL A 134 8.09 1.22 0.11
N VAL A 135 6.93 0.60 0.04
CA VAL A 135 6.53 -0.51 0.90
C VAL A 135 6.17 -1.74 0.07
N GLU A 136 6.38 -2.91 0.63
CA GLU A 136 5.93 -4.18 0.04
C GLU A 136 4.89 -4.81 0.97
N ASP A 137 3.75 -5.16 0.41
CA ASP A 137 2.67 -5.83 1.11
C ASP A 137 2.73 -7.35 0.87
N LYS A 138 2.13 -8.13 1.77
CA LYS A 138 1.98 -9.59 1.63
C LYS A 138 3.30 -10.34 1.35
N ILE A 139 4.35 -9.99 2.10
CA ILE A 139 5.61 -10.75 2.05
C ILE A 139 5.40 -12.04 2.83
N PRO A 140 5.59 -13.23 2.20
CA PRO A 140 5.45 -14.49 2.90
C PRO A 140 6.43 -14.58 4.07
N ASP A 141 5.92 -14.80 5.28
CA ASP A 141 6.73 -14.88 6.47
C ASP A 141 7.08 -16.33 6.82
N ALA A 142 8.33 -16.68 6.64
CA ALA A 142 8.88 -17.95 7.12
C ALA A 142 9.45 -17.88 8.56
N TYR A 143 9.62 -16.68 9.11
CA TYR A 143 10.39 -16.48 10.36
C TYR A 143 9.53 -16.22 11.62
N TRP A 144 8.34 -15.62 11.45
CA TRP A 144 7.50 -15.17 12.55
C TRP A 144 6.27 -16.06 12.78
N SER A 145 6.10 -17.09 11.95
CA SER A 145 5.01 -18.02 12.09
C SER A 145 5.18 -18.92 13.30
N VAL A 146 4.25 -18.86 14.22
CA VAL A 146 4.01 -19.97 15.13
C VAL A 146 3.72 -21.18 14.26
N PRO A 147 4.31 -22.38 14.51
CA PRO A 147 4.06 -23.55 13.70
C PRO A 147 2.55 -23.81 13.56
N GLY A 148 2.01 -23.59 12.35
CA GLY A 148 0.60 -23.77 12.01
C GLY A 148 -0.18 -22.47 11.70
N GLU A 149 0.37 -21.30 11.91
CA GLU A 149 -0.25 -20.02 11.54
C GLU A 149 0.75 -19.20 10.73
N TYR A 150 0.54 -19.10 9.43
CA TYR A 150 1.34 -18.28 8.53
C TYR A 150 0.62 -16.96 8.31
N HIS A 151 1.28 -15.87 8.68
CA HIS A 151 0.79 -14.53 8.37
C HIS A 151 1.78 -13.84 7.44
N ASP A 152 1.28 -13.30 6.36
CA ASP A 152 2.08 -12.44 5.49
C ASP A 152 2.42 -11.14 6.22
N LEU A 153 3.65 -10.68 6.05
CA LEU A 153 4.04 -9.37 6.54
C LEU A 153 3.42 -8.28 5.68
N ARG A 154 2.87 -7.26 6.33
CA ARG A 154 2.08 -6.23 5.67
C ARG A 154 2.82 -4.89 5.61
N ASN A 155 2.83 -4.29 4.41
CA ASN A 155 3.33 -2.93 4.17
C ASN A 155 4.74 -2.66 4.75
N VAL A 156 5.67 -3.60 4.54
CA VAL A 156 7.05 -3.50 5.02
C VAL A 156 7.81 -2.42 4.25
N ALA A 157 8.46 -1.50 4.95
CA ALA A 157 9.31 -0.48 4.34
C ALA A 157 10.48 -1.12 3.60
N ARG A 158 10.55 -0.94 2.29
CA ARG A 158 11.62 -1.45 1.42
C ARG A 158 12.62 -0.36 1.04
N ARG A 159 12.16 0.86 0.93
CA ARG A 159 13.04 2.01 0.65
C ARG A 159 12.42 3.31 1.14
N TRP A 160 13.20 4.10 1.84
CA TRP A 160 12.86 5.49 2.15
C TRP A 160 13.63 6.41 1.20
N ILE A 161 12.94 6.92 0.18
CA ILE A 161 13.57 7.70 -0.91
C ILE A 161 14.15 9.00 -0.37
N THR A 162 13.42 9.65 0.54
CA THR A 162 13.76 10.98 1.10
C THR A 162 14.54 10.94 2.42
N LYS A 163 15.09 9.76 2.80
CA LYS A 163 15.72 9.54 4.11
C LYS A 163 16.91 10.45 4.45
N ASN A 164 17.70 10.79 3.45
CA ASN A 164 18.94 11.54 3.66
C ASN A 164 18.60 13.04 3.73
N PRO A 165 19.23 13.83 4.62
CA PRO A 165 19.10 15.29 4.63
C PRO A 165 19.30 15.96 3.26
N ASN A 166 20.15 15.36 2.41
CA ASN A 166 20.39 15.85 1.04
C ASN A 166 19.29 15.49 0.03
N TYR A 167 18.38 14.57 0.39
CA TYR A 167 17.26 14.14 -0.45
C TYR A 167 15.91 14.53 0.14
N LYS A 168 15.89 15.23 1.28
CA LYS A 168 14.66 15.81 1.81
C LYS A 168 14.09 16.81 0.83
N ILE A 169 12.80 16.71 0.61
CA ILE A 169 12.06 17.56 -0.31
C ILE A 169 11.29 18.58 0.50
N PRO A 170 11.81 19.81 0.68
CA PRO A 170 11.09 20.85 1.40
C PRO A 170 9.82 21.23 0.63
N ILE A 171 8.74 21.49 1.35
CA ILE A 171 7.52 22.00 0.77
C ILE A 171 7.68 23.50 0.58
N SER A 172 7.59 23.95 -0.69
CA SER A 172 7.80 25.35 -1.10
C SER A 172 6.50 26.12 -1.29
N ILE A 173 5.37 25.41 -1.40
CA ILE A 173 4.03 25.99 -1.57
C ILE A 173 3.39 26.30 -0.22
N ASN A 174 2.67 27.43 -0.13
CA ASN A 174 2.10 27.89 1.13
C ASN A 174 0.75 28.60 1.01
N GLY A 175 0.17 28.65 -0.18
CA GLY A 175 -1.09 29.35 -0.44
C GLY A 175 -2.03 28.58 -1.36
N SER A 176 -3.28 28.96 -1.33
CA SER A 176 -4.38 28.35 -2.08
C SER A 176 -4.10 28.21 -3.57
N GLY A 177 -4.36 27.02 -4.12
CA GLY A 177 -4.20 26.70 -5.53
C GLY A 177 -2.77 26.55 -5.99
N GLN A 178 -1.77 26.63 -5.11
CA GLN A 178 -0.38 26.38 -5.45
C GLN A 178 -0.12 24.87 -5.50
N ASN A 179 0.71 24.44 -6.46
CA ASN A 179 1.17 23.07 -6.55
C ASN A 179 2.70 22.97 -6.60
N GLN A 180 3.20 21.82 -6.23
CA GLN A 180 4.61 21.41 -6.33
C GLN A 180 4.67 20.00 -6.90
N ILE A 181 5.38 19.84 -8.00
CA ILE A 181 5.58 18.55 -8.66
C ILE A 181 6.99 18.05 -8.36
N ILE A 182 7.12 16.81 -7.99
CA ILE A 182 8.37 16.13 -7.68
C ILE A 182 8.51 14.90 -8.56
N GLU A 183 9.52 14.90 -9.41
CA GLU A 183 9.92 13.75 -10.20
C GLU A 183 11.03 12.99 -9.46
N THR A 184 10.89 11.68 -9.34
CA THR A 184 11.89 10.81 -8.71
C THR A 184 11.80 9.40 -9.29
N SER A 185 12.74 8.53 -8.91
CA SER A 185 12.70 7.12 -9.33
C SER A 185 13.35 6.22 -8.29
N PHE A 186 13.05 4.92 -8.37
CA PHE A 186 13.72 3.92 -7.57
C PHE A 186 13.88 2.60 -8.31
N PRO A 187 14.97 1.85 -8.06
CA PRO A 187 15.16 0.52 -8.64
C PRO A 187 14.29 -0.52 -7.92
N ILE A 188 13.87 -1.53 -8.67
CA ILE A 188 13.29 -2.76 -8.14
C ILE A 188 14.41 -3.79 -7.97
N PHE A 189 14.45 -4.46 -6.83
CA PHE A 189 15.43 -5.51 -6.55
C PHE A 189 14.81 -6.90 -6.75
N ASP A 190 15.64 -7.88 -7.13
CA ASP A 190 15.20 -9.25 -7.46
C ASP A 190 14.42 -9.97 -6.35
N ASN A 191 14.62 -9.55 -5.10
CA ASN A 191 13.94 -10.10 -3.94
C ASN A 191 12.66 -9.35 -3.55
N TRP A 192 12.17 -8.41 -4.37
CA TRP A 192 10.91 -7.73 -4.19
C TRP A 192 9.86 -8.30 -5.13
N ASN A 193 8.61 -8.37 -4.66
CA ASN A 193 7.49 -8.71 -5.53
C ASN A 193 6.84 -7.42 -6.06
N PRO A 194 7.02 -7.10 -7.35
CA PRO A 194 6.48 -5.86 -7.91
C PRO A 194 4.96 -5.74 -7.79
N LEU A 195 4.24 -6.86 -7.82
CA LEU A 195 2.78 -6.87 -7.70
C LEU A 195 2.30 -6.41 -6.32
N ASN A 196 3.18 -6.44 -5.32
CA ASN A 196 2.87 -6.07 -3.95
C ASN A 196 3.52 -4.74 -3.52
N LEU A 197 4.21 -4.06 -4.44
CA LEU A 197 4.85 -2.79 -4.14
C LEU A 197 3.87 -1.62 -4.20
N LYS A 198 3.98 -0.74 -3.21
CA LYS A 198 3.26 0.53 -3.11
C LYS A 198 4.23 1.66 -2.81
N VAL A 199 3.88 2.83 -3.25
CA VAL A 199 4.52 4.09 -2.84
C VAL A 199 3.60 4.78 -1.84
N VAL A 200 4.15 5.22 -0.73
CA VAL A 200 3.47 6.07 0.25
C VAL A 200 4.16 7.43 0.28
N ALA A 201 3.42 8.48 -0.04
CA ALA A 201 3.88 9.86 0.08
C ALA A 201 3.15 10.55 1.24
N MET A 202 3.86 11.39 2.01
CA MET A 202 3.28 12.08 3.15
C MET A 202 3.88 13.46 3.36
N VAL A 203 3.04 14.42 3.75
CA VAL A 203 3.45 15.74 4.22
C VAL A 203 3.72 15.65 5.71
N GLN A 204 4.97 15.84 6.12
CA GLN A 204 5.40 15.72 7.50
C GLN A 204 6.16 16.95 7.99
N LYS A 205 5.84 17.43 9.17
CA LYS A 205 6.63 18.44 9.88
C LYS A 205 7.68 17.73 10.74
N LEU A 206 8.94 18.10 10.58
CA LEU A 206 10.00 17.65 11.47
C LEU A 206 10.23 18.68 12.56
N THR A 207 10.18 18.25 13.80
CA THR A 207 10.37 19.10 14.97
C THR A 207 11.59 18.66 15.78
N ASP A 208 12.06 19.52 16.67
CA ASP A 208 13.13 19.17 17.62
C ASP A 208 12.59 18.38 18.85
N VAL A 209 11.29 18.07 18.83
CA VAL A 209 10.64 17.35 19.93
C VAL A 209 10.54 15.86 19.55
N VAL A 210 11.31 15.04 20.22
CA VAL A 210 11.23 13.57 20.07
C VAL A 210 9.80 13.11 20.39
N GLY A 211 9.20 12.35 19.47
CA GLY A 211 7.85 11.84 19.62
C GLY A 211 6.76 12.72 19.02
N TYR A 212 7.10 13.90 18.50
CA TYR A 212 6.14 14.80 17.88
C TYR A 212 6.66 15.30 16.52
N ASN A 213 6.30 14.60 15.46
CA ASN A 213 6.64 14.92 14.07
C ASN A 213 5.39 14.71 13.21
N PRO A 214 4.39 15.60 13.32
CA PRO A 214 3.05 15.38 12.78
C PRO A 214 3.05 15.23 11.26
N ILE A 215 2.19 14.31 10.79
CA ILE A 215 1.87 14.08 9.39
C ILE A 215 0.51 14.73 9.12
N PHE A 216 0.46 15.63 8.15
CA PHE A 216 -0.74 16.40 7.82
C PHE A 216 -1.58 15.75 6.72
N GLN A 217 -0.93 15.01 5.83
CA GLN A 217 -1.58 14.29 4.74
C GLN A 217 -0.72 13.12 4.32
N SER A 218 -1.35 12.06 3.84
CA SER A 218 -0.68 10.94 3.19
C SER A 218 -1.53 10.38 2.05
N GLN A 219 -0.86 9.79 1.08
CA GLN A 219 -1.46 9.07 -0.04
C GLN A 219 -0.61 7.87 -0.39
N SER A 220 -1.22 6.81 -0.92
CA SER A 220 -0.48 5.68 -1.47
C SER A 220 -1.00 5.28 -2.84
N ALA A 221 -0.11 4.71 -3.65
CA ALA A 221 -0.44 4.11 -4.93
C ALA A 221 0.32 2.80 -5.13
N ASN A 222 -0.33 1.80 -5.69
CA ASN A 222 0.36 0.59 -6.16
C ASN A 222 1.18 0.96 -7.41
N ILE A 223 2.39 0.43 -7.52
CA ILE A 223 3.24 0.77 -8.68
C ILE A 223 2.64 0.30 -10.00
N ASN A 224 1.88 -0.77 -9.99
CA ASN A 224 1.18 -1.28 -11.18
C ASN A 224 -0.02 -0.41 -11.61
N GLN A 225 -0.34 0.63 -10.85
CA GLN A 225 -1.47 1.54 -11.08
C GLN A 225 -1.02 3.00 -11.23
N LEU A 226 0.29 3.24 -11.38
CA LEU A 226 0.84 4.58 -11.55
C LEU A 226 0.51 5.17 -12.92
N ASN A 227 0.52 4.33 -13.94
CA ASN A 227 0.03 4.71 -15.27
C ASN A 227 -1.49 4.46 -15.32
N PRO A 228 -2.29 5.48 -15.56
CA PRO A 228 -3.75 5.32 -15.60
C PRO A 228 -4.24 4.48 -16.80
N ASP A 229 -3.47 4.37 -17.88
CA ASP A 229 -3.80 3.64 -19.11
C ASP A 229 -2.52 2.93 -19.62
N PRO A 230 -2.17 1.75 -19.04
CA PRO A 230 -0.88 1.10 -19.29
C PRO A 230 -0.69 0.62 -20.74
N ASP A 231 -1.75 0.16 -21.41
CA ASP A 231 -1.68 -0.38 -22.77
C ASP A 231 -2.16 0.61 -23.85
N GLN A 232 -2.57 1.80 -23.42
CA GLN A 232 -2.98 2.93 -24.26
C GLN A 232 -4.19 2.64 -25.15
N ASP A 233 -5.13 1.87 -24.67
CA ASP A 233 -6.36 1.53 -25.38
C ASP A 233 -7.49 2.55 -25.18
N GLY A 234 -7.30 3.52 -24.27
CA GLY A 234 -8.23 4.61 -23.95
C GLY A 234 -9.07 4.35 -22.70
N TYR A 235 -8.89 3.21 -22.04
CA TYR A 235 -9.50 2.90 -20.76
C TYR A 235 -8.47 2.96 -19.63
N THR A 236 -8.86 3.52 -18.51
CA THR A 236 -7.99 3.50 -17.31
C THR A 236 -8.15 2.16 -16.61
N TYR A 237 -7.11 1.71 -15.89
CA TYR A 237 -7.10 0.44 -15.16
C TYR A 237 -8.35 0.19 -14.27
N LEU A 238 -9.09 1.25 -13.89
CA LEU A 238 -10.32 1.13 -13.12
C LEU A 238 -11.52 0.66 -13.96
N TYR A 239 -11.44 0.85 -15.27
CA TYR A 239 -12.53 0.57 -16.23
C TYR A 239 -12.08 -0.34 -17.36
N ASP A 240 -10.85 -0.82 -17.29
CA ASP A 240 -10.22 -1.66 -18.28
C ASP A 240 -10.25 -3.11 -17.83
N ASN A 241 -10.93 -3.94 -18.59
CA ASN A 241 -11.10 -5.35 -18.30
C ASN A 241 -9.91 -6.22 -18.77
N CYS A 242 -8.88 -5.60 -19.42
CA CYS A 242 -7.61 -6.23 -19.80
C CYS A 242 -6.43 -5.29 -19.63
N THR A 243 -6.20 -4.75 -18.47
CA THR A 243 -5.30 -3.64 -18.10
C THR A 243 -3.92 -3.55 -18.81
N PHE A 244 -3.40 -4.66 -19.33
CA PHE A 244 -2.07 -4.72 -19.99
C PHE A 244 -2.13 -5.24 -21.43
N ILE A 245 -3.32 -5.39 -22.00
CA ILE A 245 -3.50 -5.92 -23.37
C ILE A 245 -4.51 -5.03 -24.12
N TYR A 246 -4.00 -4.25 -25.05
CA TYR A 246 -4.76 -3.32 -25.87
C TYR A 246 -6.07 -3.91 -26.39
N ASN A 247 -7.20 -3.47 -25.88
CA ASN A 247 -8.54 -3.94 -26.21
C ASN A 247 -9.62 -2.83 -26.18
N PRO A 248 -9.52 -1.79 -27.00
CA PRO A 248 -10.38 -0.62 -26.94
C PRO A 248 -11.88 -0.89 -27.15
N SER A 249 -12.25 -2.11 -27.45
CA SER A 249 -13.66 -2.54 -27.49
C SER A 249 -14.21 -2.96 -26.14
N GLN A 250 -13.33 -3.28 -25.18
CA GLN A 250 -13.67 -3.80 -23.86
C GLN A 250 -14.66 -4.99 -23.93
N ALA A 251 -14.49 -5.84 -24.97
CA ALA A 251 -15.35 -6.99 -25.18
C ALA A 251 -15.17 -8.00 -24.05
N ASP A 252 -16.29 -8.43 -23.50
CA ASP A 252 -16.40 -9.42 -22.44
C ASP A 252 -17.62 -10.28 -22.75
N SER A 253 -17.38 -11.47 -23.31
CA SER A 253 -18.45 -12.30 -23.91
C SER A 253 -19.25 -13.09 -22.89
N ASP A 254 -18.69 -13.36 -21.72
CA ASP A 254 -19.34 -14.14 -20.66
C ASP A 254 -19.72 -13.30 -19.43
N GLY A 255 -19.28 -12.04 -19.38
CA GLY A 255 -19.72 -11.05 -18.37
C GLY A 255 -19.07 -11.24 -17.01
N ASP A 256 -17.84 -11.82 -16.95
CA ASP A 256 -17.12 -12.07 -15.69
C ASP A 256 -16.17 -10.92 -15.29
N GLU A 257 -16.19 -9.81 -16.03
CA GLU A 257 -15.37 -8.61 -15.87
C GLU A 257 -13.91 -8.78 -16.33
N ILE A 258 -13.56 -9.89 -16.99
CA ILE A 258 -12.29 -10.11 -17.66
C ILE A 258 -12.53 -10.01 -19.17
N GLY A 259 -11.75 -9.20 -19.86
CA GLY A 259 -11.95 -9.01 -21.30
C GLY A 259 -11.54 -10.21 -22.15
N ASP A 260 -12.25 -10.46 -23.24
CA ASP A 260 -12.08 -11.60 -24.15
C ASP A 260 -10.64 -11.88 -24.58
N VAL A 261 -9.79 -10.86 -24.67
CA VAL A 261 -8.41 -11.01 -25.16
C VAL A 261 -7.41 -11.43 -24.07
N CYS A 262 -7.75 -11.20 -22.81
CA CYS A 262 -6.94 -11.58 -21.66
C CYS A 262 -7.57 -12.69 -20.81
N ASP A 263 -8.78 -13.12 -21.15
CA ASP A 263 -9.49 -14.17 -20.46
C ASP A 263 -9.17 -15.56 -21.07
N PRO A 264 -8.46 -16.45 -20.34
CA PRO A 264 -8.19 -17.82 -20.78
C PRO A 264 -9.43 -18.71 -20.78
N CYS A 265 -10.53 -18.24 -20.15
CA CYS A 265 -11.78 -18.97 -19.98
C CYS A 265 -12.94 -18.31 -20.74
N ASN A 266 -12.65 -17.43 -21.69
CA ASN A 266 -13.62 -16.68 -22.48
C ASN A 266 -14.75 -17.56 -23.04
N GLY A 267 -15.98 -17.21 -22.73
CA GLY A 267 -17.18 -17.93 -23.11
C GLY A 267 -17.50 -19.13 -22.23
N LEU A 268 -16.73 -19.32 -21.15
CA LEU A 268 -17.04 -20.31 -20.13
C LEU A 268 -17.74 -19.57 -18.98
N VAL A 269 -18.98 -19.93 -18.72
CA VAL A 269 -19.71 -19.39 -17.57
C VAL A 269 -18.97 -19.80 -16.30
N ASN A 270 -18.36 -18.84 -15.61
CA ASN A 270 -17.58 -19.07 -14.41
C ASN A 270 -18.47 -19.51 -13.25
N ILE A 271 -18.73 -20.79 -13.17
CA ILE A 271 -19.41 -21.35 -12.02
C ILE A 271 -18.34 -21.95 -11.13
N VAL A 272 -18.12 -21.29 -10.00
CA VAL A 272 -17.17 -21.74 -8.99
C VAL A 272 -17.49 -23.20 -8.62
N GLY A 273 -16.60 -24.12 -9.01
CA GLY A 273 -16.73 -25.54 -8.72
C GLY A 273 -17.32 -26.40 -9.84
N ASN A 274 -17.79 -25.85 -10.95
CA ASN A 274 -18.20 -26.63 -12.13
C ASN A 274 -17.08 -26.67 -13.17
N ILE A 275 -16.16 -27.64 -13.04
CA ILE A 275 -14.96 -27.76 -13.88
C ILE A 275 -15.23 -28.53 -15.16
N ASP A 276 -16.18 -29.44 -15.16
CA ASP A 276 -16.54 -30.23 -16.34
C ASP A 276 -17.64 -29.56 -17.21
N LEU A 277 -18.14 -28.42 -16.78
CA LEU A 277 -19.08 -27.57 -17.53
C LEU A 277 -20.38 -28.29 -17.92
N ASP A 278 -20.81 -29.26 -17.16
CA ASP A 278 -22.08 -29.91 -17.39
C ASP A 278 -23.29 -29.07 -16.98
N ALA A 279 -24.30 -29.05 -17.86
CA ALA A 279 -25.54 -28.36 -17.59
C ALA A 279 -26.73 -29.31 -17.82
N PHE A 280 -27.61 -29.42 -16.85
CA PHE A 280 -28.77 -30.28 -16.94
C PHE A 280 -30.04 -29.51 -17.36
N GLY A 281 -30.64 -29.87 -18.47
CA GLY A 281 -32.06 -29.65 -18.72
C GLY A 281 -32.54 -28.29 -19.17
N GLY A 282 -31.79 -27.53 -19.97
CA GLY A 282 -32.35 -26.41 -20.75
C GLY A 282 -32.69 -25.14 -19.99
N GLU A 283 -32.50 -25.08 -18.71
CA GLU A 283 -32.35 -23.87 -17.90
C GLU A 283 -30.98 -23.97 -17.23
N TYR A 284 -30.11 -23.01 -17.49
CA TYR A 284 -28.71 -22.96 -17.09
C TYR A 284 -28.55 -22.89 -15.57
N GLU A 285 -28.73 -24.02 -14.90
CA GLU A 285 -28.23 -24.15 -13.52
C GLU A 285 -27.05 -25.15 -13.53
N PRO A 286 -25.86 -24.67 -13.24
CA PRO A 286 -24.67 -25.49 -13.17
C PRO A 286 -24.74 -26.47 -11.99
N ILE A 287 -24.36 -27.69 -12.25
CA ILE A 287 -24.34 -28.73 -11.24
C ILE A 287 -22.90 -28.94 -10.80
N ILE A 288 -22.61 -28.65 -9.54
CA ILE A 288 -21.34 -29.09 -8.93
C ILE A 288 -21.46 -30.57 -8.62
N GLY A 289 -20.81 -31.39 -9.41
CA GLY A 289 -20.86 -32.84 -9.35
C GLY A 289 -19.57 -33.50 -8.87
N VAL A 290 -19.59 -34.84 -8.89
CA VAL A 290 -18.40 -35.66 -8.49
C VAL A 290 -17.25 -35.47 -9.47
N ASN A 291 -17.53 -35.17 -10.73
CA ASN A 291 -16.53 -35.00 -11.78
C ASN A 291 -15.71 -33.70 -11.57
N ASP A 292 -16.33 -32.65 -11.07
CA ASP A 292 -15.65 -31.40 -10.72
C ASP A 292 -14.62 -31.60 -9.60
N ILE A 293 -14.95 -32.46 -8.65
CA ILE A 293 -14.04 -32.79 -7.54
C ILE A 293 -12.87 -33.68 -8.03
N LEU A 294 -13.13 -34.57 -8.99
CA LEU A 294 -12.09 -35.44 -9.55
C LEU A 294 -11.13 -34.72 -10.46
N ALA A 295 -11.58 -33.66 -11.18
CA ALA A 295 -10.72 -32.84 -12.02
C ALA A 295 -9.71 -31.98 -11.21
N LEU A 296 -9.97 -31.73 -9.92
CA LEU A 296 -9.03 -31.04 -9.02
C LEU A 296 -7.97 -31.99 -8.41
N SER A 297 -8.06 -33.29 -8.60
CA SER A 297 -7.19 -34.30 -7.96
C SER A 297 -6.06 -34.82 -8.85
N ASP A 298 -6.02 -34.47 -10.14
CA ASP A 298 -4.98 -34.79 -11.10
C ASP A 298 -4.01 -33.58 -11.28
#